data_4cf1497b2e9e68790aae23369d106e43
#
_entry.id   4cf1497b2e9e68790aae23369d106e43
#
_cell.length_a   1.000
_cell.length_b   1.000
_cell.length_c   1.000
_cell.angle_alpha   90.00
_cell.angle_beta   90.00
_cell.angle_gamma   90.00
#
_symmetry.space_group_name_H-M   'P 1'
#
loop_
_entity.id
_entity.type
_entity.pdbx_description
1 polymer ?
#
loop_
_entity_poly.entity_id
_entity_poly.type
_entity_poly.pdbx_seq_one_letter_code
_entity_poly.pdbx_strand_id
1 'polypeptide(L)'
;MKFISDSDDLSNYLNQSVSKNIDIKDISTDTRTIKKGSLFIGIKGNNFNGNDFVEDAIQKGAHLVITDSRKYINHKNENIVYVDNSASALRKIASNILKSFDGNVVGITGSNGKTTTTKIISKILSRSSGTIKNFNNEIGMPLSIINADKNSKNLIIEMGASKIGDIEYLSSILKPNIGIITNIGNSHLENLKNIDGVLKVKSELIQNITKHGYLIVPGQNKEHLDFWREIRNDINIITFGSNPDNDFYYSNEKPDSYGMEFSIKSPSNNINTEIKTDLKGKHNIDNTLVAFIVNHLTKEGDDSFKKKILKIDKFTSRQIQMNWINRSKLIDDTYNANPDSVKKSIDLLCENSKRKLLILGDMLELGPKSKKFHQEVGRYALEKGVDLILGFGKDSKYSVEIFRDNGFFFESEEDLKNFIKNNVKSNDVILIKGSRGMKMERFIDV
;
A
#
# COMPACT_ATOMS: atom_id res chain seq x y z
N MET A 1 -14.55 -2.34 19.04
CA MET A 1 -15.90 -2.83 18.62
C MET A 1 -16.01 -2.63 17.11
N LYS A 2 -16.56 -3.57 16.33
CA LYS A 2 -16.74 -3.39 14.88
C LYS A 2 -18.03 -2.62 14.57
N PHE A 3 -18.15 -2.07 13.36
CA PHE A 3 -19.38 -1.43 12.89
C PHE A 3 -20.54 -2.43 12.78
N ILE A 4 -20.23 -3.68 12.46
CA ILE A 4 -21.19 -4.77 12.41
C ILE A 4 -20.82 -5.75 13.52
N SER A 5 -21.59 -5.76 14.60
CA SER A 5 -21.42 -6.64 15.76
C SER A 5 -22.52 -7.71 15.84
N ASP A 6 -23.61 -7.51 15.11
CA ASP A 6 -24.74 -8.42 15.07
C ASP A 6 -25.54 -8.29 13.77
N SER A 7 -26.61 -9.07 13.66
CA SER A 7 -27.50 -9.10 12.49
C SER A 7 -28.34 -7.84 12.33
N ASP A 8 -28.62 -7.08 13.39
CA ASP A 8 -29.38 -5.85 13.33
C ASP A 8 -28.50 -4.74 12.72
N ASP A 9 -27.23 -4.63 13.12
CA ASP A 9 -26.26 -3.78 12.46
C ASP A 9 -26.14 -4.11 10.96
N LEU A 10 -26.05 -5.42 10.63
CA LEU A 10 -26.00 -5.87 9.23
C LEU A 10 -27.25 -5.47 8.44
N SER A 11 -28.44 -5.67 8.99
CA SER A 11 -29.71 -5.27 8.39
C SER A 11 -29.74 -3.77 8.07
N ASN A 12 -29.29 -2.95 9.01
CA ASN A 12 -29.24 -1.50 8.86
C ASN A 12 -28.28 -1.07 7.75
N TYR A 13 -27.03 -1.59 7.73
CA TYR A 13 -26.06 -1.21 6.73
C TYR A 13 -26.32 -1.83 5.34
N LEU A 14 -26.92 -3.03 5.30
CA LEU A 14 -27.32 -3.67 4.05
C LEU A 14 -28.63 -3.10 3.48
N ASN A 15 -29.45 -2.44 4.32
CA ASN A 15 -30.84 -2.04 4.02
C ASN A 15 -31.67 -3.23 3.52
N GLN A 16 -31.59 -4.35 4.22
CA GLN A 16 -32.29 -5.58 3.93
C GLN A 16 -32.54 -6.34 5.25
N SER A 17 -33.71 -6.92 5.40
CA SER A 17 -34.03 -7.73 6.59
C SER A 17 -33.12 -8.95 6.68
N VAL A 18 -32.52 -9.15 7.84
CA VAL A 18 -31.69 -10.30 8.20
C VAL A 18 -32.31 -10.93 9.47
N SER A 19 -32.12 -12.22 9.69
CA SER A 19 -32.58 -12.91 10.91
C SER A 19 -32.03 -12.24 12.15
N LYS A 20 -32.86 -12.10 13.19
CA LYS A 20 -32.54 -11.34 14.41
C LYS A 20 -31.67 -12.12 15.39
N ASN A 21 -30.98 -11.39 16.26
CA ASN A 21 -30.23 -11.93 17.41
C ASN A 21 -29.04 -12.86 17.04
N ILE A 22 -28.34 -12.55 15.95
CA ILE A 22 -27.15 -13.29 15.54
C ILE A 22 -25.91 -12.43 15.77
N ASP A 23 -25.03 -12.83 16.69
CA ASP A 23 -23.76 -12.16 16.95
C ASP A 23 -22.77 -12.37 15.80
N ILE A 24 -22.08 -11.29 15.40
CA ILE A 24 -21.04 -11.26 14.36
C ILE A 24 -19.72 -10.81 14.97
N LYS A 25 -18.74 -11.74 15.04
CA LYS A 25 -17.43 -11.50 15.65
C LYS A 25 -16.35 -11.08 14.65
N ASP A 26 -16.50 -11.52 13.40
CA ASP A 26 -15.53 -11.28 12.33
C ASP A 26 -16.21 -11.28 10.96
N ILE A 27 -15.57 -10.66 9.96
CA ILE A 27 -16.12 -10.58 8.61
C ILE A 27 -15.03 -10.98 7.62
N SER A 28 -15.31 -11.98 6.79
CA SER A 28 -14.34 -12.57 5.87
C SER A 28 -14.99 -12.95 4.54
N THR A 29 -14.19 -12.90 3.47
CA THR A 29 -14.48 -13.46 2.14
C THR A 29 -13.66 -14.72 1.85
N ASP A 30 -12.91 -15.23 2.84
CA ASP A 30 -11.97 -16.35 2.70
C ASP A 30 -12.25 -17.40 3.78
N THR A 31 -12.75 -18.58 3.37
CA THR A 31 -13.10 -19.67 4.28
C THR A 31 -11.90 -20.24 5.06
N ARG A 32 -10.67 -19.98 4.60
CA ARG A 32 -9.45 -20.38 5.34
C ARG A 32 -9.21 -19.55 6.61
N THR A 33 -9.83 -18.38 6.69
CA THR A 33 -9.69 -17.44 7.82
C THR A 33 -10.93 -17.35 8.70
N ILE A 34 -12.00 -18.06 8.38
CA ILE A 34 -13.26 -18.07 9.15
C ILE A 34 -13.01 -18.54 10.59
N LYS A 35 -13.65 -17.84 11.50
CA LYS A 35 -13.73 -18.18 12.93
C LYS A 35 -15.18 -18.39 13.32
N LYS A 36 -15.42 -19.09 14.44
CA LYS A 36 -16.78 -19.22 14.99
C LYS A 36 -17.37 -17.83 15.26
N GLY A 37 -18.53 -17.57 14.69
CA GLY A 37 -19.20 -16.28 14.77
C GLY A 37 -18.89 -15.33 13.63
N SER A 38 -18.21 -15.76 12.57
CA SER A 38 -17.94 -14.89 11.40
C SER A 38 -19.19 -14.67 10.55
N LEU A 39 -19.26 -13.49 9.91
CA LEU A 39 -20.03 -13.25 8.69
C LEU A 39 -19.15 -13.60 7.49
N PHE A 40 -19.56 -14.56 6.68
CA PHE A 40 -18.90 -14.88 5.43
C PHE A 40 -19.62 -14.17 4.26
N ILE A 41 -18.87 -13.60 3.33
CA ILE A 41 -19.42 -12.98 2.11
C ILE A 41 -18.86 -13.73 0.91
N GLY A 42 -19.69 -14.52 0.25
CA GLY A 42 -19.33 -15.27 -0.96
C GLY A 42 -19.25 -14.36 -2.17
N ILE A 43 -18.04 -14.06 -2.65
CA ILE A 43 -17.80 -13.17 -3.78
C ILE A 43 -17.21 -13.94 -4.95
N LYS A 44 -17.74 -13.73 -6.14
CA LYS A 44 -17.19 -14.28 -7.38
C LYS A 44 -15.93 -13.48 -7.78
N GLY A 45 -14.78 -14.12 -7.73
CA GLY A 45 -13.50 -13.60 -8.22
C GLY A 45 -13.13 -14.16 -9.60
N ASN A 46 -11.97 -13.76 -10.12
CA ASN A 46 -11.49 -14.22 -11.43
C ASN A 46 -11.11 -15.71 -11.46
N ASN A 47 -10.54 -16.23 -10.37
CA ASN A 47 -10.01 -17.60 -10.28
C ASN A 47 -10.91 -18.52 -9.47
N PHE A 48 -11.72 -17.99 -8.55
CA PHE A 48 -12.56 -18.75 -7.63
C PHE A 48 -13.90 -18.05 -7.49
N ASN A 49 -14.95 -18.84 -7.30
CA ASN A 49 -16.26 -18.33 -6.94
C ASN A 49 -16.49 -18.58 -5.45
N GLY A 50 -16.46 -17.50 -4.63
CA GLY A 50 -16.68 -17.58 -3.20
C GLY A 50 -18.04 -18.20 -2.80
N ASN A 51 -19.04 -18.12 -3.70
CA ASN A 51 -20.35 -18.70 -3.48
C ASN A 51 -20.36 -20.25 -3.44
N ASP A 52 -19.32 -20.88 -3.99
CA ASP A 52 -19.20 -22.33 -3.96
C ASP A 52 -18.79 -22.84 -2.55
N PHE A 53 -18.36 -21.94 -1.67
CA PHE A 53 -17.89 -22.23 -0.31
C PHE A 53 -18.90 -21.87 0.79
N VAL A 54 -20.16 -21.62 0.46
CA VAL A 54 -21.21 -21.26 1.44
C VAL A 54 -21.36 -22.33 2.52
N GLU A 55 -21.49 -23.59 2.11
CA GLU A 55 -21.63 -24.72 3.05
C GLU A 55 -20.37 -24.93 3.91
N ASP A 56 -19.19 -24.82 3.28
CA ASP A 56 -17.90 -24.90 3.99
C ASP A 56 -17.75 -23.77 5.03
N ALA A 57 -18.20 -22.56 4.70
CA ALA A 57 -18.21 -21.44 5.63
C ALA A 57 -19.08 -21.71 6.88
N ILE A 58 -20.28 -22.25 6.67
CA ILE A 58 -21.20 -22.62 7.76
C ILE A 58 -20.57 -23.73 8.63
N GLN A 59 -20.02 -24.78 8.01
CA GLN A 59 -19.38 -25.88 8.72
C GLN A 59 -18.18 -25.40 9.56
N LYS A 60 -17.45 -24.38 9.09
CA LYS A 60 -16.33 -23.76 9.80
C LYS A 60 -16.77 -22.76 10.87
N GLY A 61 -18.06 -22.56 11.06
CA GLY A 61 -18.62 -21.77 12.15
C GLY A 61 -19.00 -20.34 11.79
N ALA A 62 -19.21 -20.03 10.50
CA ALA A 62 -19.86 -18.77 10.11
C ALA A 62 -21.28 -18.74 10.69
N HIS A 63 -21.63 -17.65 11.38
CA HIS A 63 -22.98 -17.46 11.90
C HIS A 63 -23.93 -16.92 10.86
N LEU A 64 -23.42 -16.12 9.91
CA LEU A 64 -24.18 -15.61 8.78
C LEU A 64 -23.35 -15.71 7.50
N VAL A 65 -24.03 -15.87 6.38
CA VAL A 65 -23.45 -15.89 5.03
C VAL A 65 -24.24 -14.99 4.10
N ILE A 66 -23.55 -14.08 3.41
CA ILE A 66 -24.11 -13.34 2.27
C ILE A 66 -23.68 -14.04 0.98
N THR A 67 -24.61 -14.31 0.08
CA THR A 67 -24.36 -14.99 -1.20
C THR A 67 -25.28 -14.49 -2.30
N ASP A 68 -24.77 -14.46 -3.54
CA ASP A 68 -25.55 -14.21 -4.76
C ASP A 68 -25.79 -15.48 -5.58
N SER A 69 -25.54 -16.66 -5.01
CA SER A 69 -25.86 -17.93 -5.64
C SER A 69 -27.36 -18.18 -5.66
N ARG A 70 -27.92 -18.32 -6.86
CA ARG A 70 -29.35 -18.56 -7.07
C ARG A 70 -29.89 -19.81 -6.37
N LYS A 71 -29.02 -20.75 -6.01
CA LYS A 71 -29.34 -21.92 -5.19
C LYS A 71 -30.02 -21.52 -3.87
N TYR A 72 -29.77 -20.32 -3.36
CA TYR A 72 -30.23 -19.86 -2.05
C TYR A 72 -31.37 -18.82 -2.10
N ILE A 73 -31.97 -18.53 -3.27
CA ILE A 73 -33.07 -17.53 -3.39
C ILE A 73 -34.24 -17.83 -2.43
N ASN A 74 -34.64 -19.11 -2.30
CA ASN A 74 -35.78 -19.52 -1.46
C ASN A 74 -35.32 -20.45 -0.32
N HIS A 75 -34.11 -20.27 0.14
CA HIS A 75 -33.53 -21.15 1.16
C HIS A 75 -34.13 -20.87 2.54
N LYS A 76 -34.51 -21.92 3.26
CA LYS A 76 -35.13 -21.81 4.61
C LYS A 76 -34.10 -21.60 5.73
N ASN A 77 -32.80 -21.64 5.44
CA ASN A 77 -31.76 -21.43 6.42
C ASN A 77 -31.64 -19.94 6.74
N GLU A 78 -32.04 -19.55 7.93
CA GLU A 78 -32.03 -18.16 8.41
C GLU A 78 -30.63 -17.57 8.51
N ASN A 79 -29.59 -18.41 8.47
CA ASN A 79 -28.19 -17.95 8.49
C ASN A 79 -27.67 -17.58 7.10
N ILE A 80 -28.47 -17.70 6.04
CA ILE A 80 -28.09 -17.36 4.68
C ILE A 80 -28.90 -16.15 4.20
N VAL A 81 -28.20 -15.09 3.85
CA VAL A 81 -28.76 -13.87 3.27
C VAL A 81 -28.47 -13.86 1.78
N TYR A 82 -29.52 -14.09 0.98
CA TYR A 82 -29.41 -13.96 -0.48
C TYR A 82 -29.42 -12.48 -0.88
N VAL A 83 -28.55 -12.12 -1.81
CA VAL A 83 -28.48 -10.80 -2.44
C VAL A 83 -28.31 -10.96 -3.95
N ASP A 84 -28.72 -9.98 -4.75
CA ASP A 84 -28.57 -10.04 -6.21
C ASP A 84 -27.10 -10.03 -6.67
N ASN A 85 -26.22 -9.37 -5.89
CA ASN A 85 -24.79 -9.32 -6.15
C ASN A 85 -24.02 -9.06 -4.84
N SER A 86 -23.19 -10.02 -4.44
CA SER A 86 -22.45 -9.99 -3.17
C SER A 86 -21.40 -8.86 -3.13
N ALA A 87 -20.74 -8.55 -4.25
CA ALA A 87 -19.76 -7.45 -4.30
C ALA A 87 -20.47 -6.08 -4.16
N SER A 88 -21.65 -5.93 -4.76
CA SER A 88 -22.48 -4.74 -4.58
C SER A 88 -23.02 -4.59 -3.16
N ALA A 89 -23.40 -5.70 -2.52
CA ALA A 89 -23.80 -5.73 -1.12
C ALA A 89 -22.64 -5.29 -0.20
N LEU A 90 -21.45 -5.83 -0.41
CA LEU A 90 -20.24 -5.44 0.31
C LEU A 90 -19.97 -3.93 0.19
N ARG A 91 -20.02 -3.39 -1.03
CA ARG A 91 -19.88 -1.96 -1.30
C ARG A 91 -20.95 -1.13 -0.60
N LYS A 92 -22.23 -1.55 -0.67
CA LYS A 92 -23.36 -0.86 -0.04
C LYS A 92 -23.18 -0.74 1.47
N ILE A 93 -22.79 -1.85 2.11
CA ILE A 93 -22.48 -1.88 3.56
C ILE A 93 -21.39 -0.86 3.89
N ALA A 94 -20.24 -0.90 3.19
CA ALA A 94 -19.12 0.02 3.43
C ALA A 94 -19.55 1.50 3.22
N SER A 95 -20.30 1.79 2.15
CA SER A 95 -20.80 3.15 1.89
C SER A 95 -21.75 3.64 2.98
N ASN A 96 -22.61 2.78 3.52
CA ASN A 96 -23.55 3.17 4.58
C ASN A 96 -22.84 3.36 5.93
N ILE A 97 -21.81 2.56 6.22
CA ILE A 97 -20.91 2.80 7.36
C ILE A 97 -20.27 4.19 7.24
N LEU A 98 -19.71 4.54 6.08
CA LEU A 98 -19.06 5.83 5.85
C LEU A 98 -20.02 7.02 5.97
N LYS A 99 -21.29 6.87 5.57
CA LYS A 99 -22.32 7.92 5.76
C LYS A 99 -22.60 8.21 7.24
N SER A 100 -22.47 7.19 8.09
CA SER A 100 -22.70 7.33 9.55
C SER A 100 -21.41 7.64 10.33
N PHE A 101 -20.27 7.63 9.66
CA PHE A 101 -18.97 7.87 10.29
C PHE A 101 -18.73 9.37 10.46
N ASP A 102 -18.61 9.79 11.73
CA ASP A 102 -18.30 11.16 12.11
C ASP A 102 -16.82 11.29 12.50
N GLY A 103 -15.95 11.29 11.52
CA GLY A 103 -14.49 11.36 11.70
C GLY A 103 -13.75 11.69 10.43
N ASN A 104 -12.43 11.69 10.51
CA ASN A 104 -11.58 11.92 9.34
C ASN A 104 -11.50 10.68 8.49
N VAL A 105 -11.74 10.83 7.20
CA VAL A 105 -11.57 9.80 6.17
C VAL A 105 -10.41 10.20 5.27
N VAL A 106 -9.29 9.52 5.42
CA VAL A 106 -8.06 9.76 4.66
C VAL A 106 -7.94 8.74 3.55
N GLY A 107 -7.98 9.20 2.29
CA GLY A 107 -7.82 8.36 1.10
C GLY A 107 -6.42 8.52 0.50
N ILE A 108 -5.68 7.42 0.33
CA ILE A 108 -4.28 7.45 -0.09
C ILE A 108 -4.07 6.67 -1.38
N THR A 109 -3.55 7.33 -2.42
CA THR A 109 -3.09 6.69 -3.65
C THR A 109 -1.68 7.18 -4.04
N GLY A 110 -1.14 6.66 -5.14
CA GLY A 110 0.17 7.01 -5.69
C GLY A 110 0.89 5.80 -6.26
N SER A 111 1.99 6.01 -6.95
CA SER A 111 2.80 4.92 -7.52
C SER A 111 3.53 4.14 -6.42
N ASN A 112 4.23 4.82 -5.53
CA ASN A 112 5.02 4.26 -4.43
C ASN A 112 4.64 4.92 -3.10
N GLY A 113 5.00 4.31 -1.96
CA GLY A 113 4.84 4.88 -0.64
C GLY A 113 3.45 4.75 -0.01
N LYS A 114 2.39 4.40 -0.75
CA LYS A 114 1.01 4.26 -0.24
C LYS A 114 0.93 3.53 1.11
N THR A 115 1.36 2.28 1.13
CA THR A 115 1.26 1.43 2.34
C THR A 115 2.11 1.96 3.49
N THR A 116 3.30 2.48 3.20
CA THR A 116 4.17 3.09 4.21
C THR A 116 3.49 4.31 4.83
N THR A 117 3.01 5.23 4.00
CA THR A 117 2.27 6.43 4.45
C THR A 117 1.02 6.05 5.24
N THR A 118 0.20 5.10 4.74
CA THR A 118 -0.99 4.59 5.45
C THR A 118 -0.63 4.07 6.84
N LYS A 119 0.43 3.27 6.95
CA LYS A 119 0.86 2.71 8.24
C LYS A 119 1.42 3.77 9.18
N ILE A 120 2.21 4.74 8.68
CA ILE A 120 2.71 5.84 9.49
C ILE A 120 1.51 6.63 10.05
N ILE A 121 0.60 7.09 9.20
CA ILE A 121 -0.57 7.87 9.61
C ILE A 121 -1.41 7.07 10.62
N SER A 122 -1.67 5.79 10.37
CA SER A 122 -2.44 4.95 11.29
C SER A 122 -1.78 4.76 12.66
N LYS A 123 -0.46 4.86 12.77
CA LYS A 123 0.27 4.75 14.05
C LYS A 123 0.35 6.07 14.80
N ILE A 124 0.44 7.20 14.10
CA ILE A 124 0.56 8.50 14.72
C ILE A 124 -0.79 9.09 15.17
N LEU A 125 -1.86 8.87 14.39
CA LEU A 125 -3.18 9.35 14.77
C LEU A 125 -3.77 8.47 15.89
N SER A 126 -4.38 9.10 16.85
CA SER A 126 -5.12 8.41 17.90
C SER A 126 -6.42 7.82 17.34
N ARG A 127 -6.90 6.69 17.92
CA ARG A 127 -8.18 6.08 17.56
C ARG A 127 -8.35 5.93 16.05
N SER A 128 -7.33 5.36 15.37
CA SER A 128 -7.31 5.16 13.92
C SER A 128 -7.55 3.70 13.55
N SER A 129 -8.21 3.49 12.43
CA SER A 129 -8.26 2.22 11.70
C SER A 129 -7.74 2.42 10.29
N GLY A 130 -7.01 1.46 9.77
CA GLY A 130 -6.38 1.54 8.45
C GLY A 130 -6.64 0.34 7.57
N THR A 131 -6.18 0.42 6.33
CA THR A 131 -6.24 -0.67 5.37
C THR A 131 -5.64 -1.96 5.93
N ILE A 132 -6.40 -3.05 5.85
CA ILE A 132 -5.96 -4.38 6.29
C ILE A 132 -5.04 -4.98 5.23
N LYS A 133 -3.81 -5.37 5.60
CA LYS A 133 -2.83 -5.98 4.67
C LYS A 133 -2.66 -5.12 3.40
N ASN A 134 -3.03 -5.67 2.24
CA ASN A 134 -3.05 -5.02 0.92
C ASN A 134 -4.47 -4.91 0.35
N PHE A 135 -5.47 -4.80 1.19
CA PHE A 135 -6.89 -4.72 0.82
C PHE A 135 -7.24 -3.33 0.30
N ASN A 136 -6.76 -3.00 -0.91
CA ASN A 136 -6.81 -1.67 -1.51
C ASN A 136 -7.54 -1.62 -2.88
N ASN A 137 -8.25 -2.71 -3.23
CA ASN A 137 -9.05 -2.83 -4.45
C ASN A 137 -10.56 -2.84 -4.13
N GLU A 138 -11.41 -3.09 -5.17
CA GLU A 138 -12.87 -3.05 -5.11
C GLU A 138 -13.51 -4.02 -4.08
N ILE A 139 -12.79 -5.04 -3.65
CA ILE A 139 -13.23 -5.99 -2.60
C ILE A 139 -12.52 -5.68 -1.28
N GLY A 140 -11.20 -5.47 -1.33
CA GLY A 140 -10.38 -5.32 -0.14
C GLY A 140 -10.65 -4.00 0.61
N MET A 141 -10.86 -2.90 -0.12
CA MET A 141 -11.13 -1.61 0.52
C MET A 141 -12.44 -1.62 1.32
N PRO A 142 -13.59 -2.07 0.77
CA PRO A 142 -14.81 -2.23 1.57
C PRO A 142 -14.63 -3.14 2.78
N LEU A 143 -13.91 -4.26 2.66
CA LEU A 143 -13.60 -5.14 3.80
C LEU A 143 -12.77 -4.43 4.88
N SER A 144 -11.83 -3.58 4.50
CA SER A 144 -11.05 -2.78 5.46
C SER A 144 -11.95 -1.81 6.24
N ILE A 145 -12.90 -1.16 5.56
CA ILE A 145 -13.87 -0.23 6.17
C ILE A 145 -14.80 -0.98 7.14
N ILE A 146 -15.39 -2.09 6.71
CA ILE A 146 -16.35 -2.87 7.50
C ILE A 146 -15.68 -3.46 8.76
N ASN A 147 -14.41 -3.85 8.65
CA ASN A 147 -13.63 -4.39 9.77
C ASN A 147 -12.96 -3.31 10.65
N ALA A 148 -13.15 -2.03 10.36
CA ALA A 148 -12.61 -0.95 11.18
C ALA A 148 -13.24 -0.93 12.59
N ASP A 149 -12.55 -0.34 13.56
CA ASP A 149 -13.11 -0.12 14.90
C ASP A 149 -14.15 1.01 14.85
N LYS A 150 -15.36 0.74 15.29
CA LYS A 150 -16.47 1.71 15.38
C LYS A 150 -16.11 2.96 16.20
N ASN A 151 -15.21 2.83 17.16
CA ASN A 151 -14.73 3.94 17.99
C ASN A 151 -13.58 4.73 17.36
N SER A 152 -13.19 4.40 16.13
CA SER A 152 -12.18 5.18 15.41
C SER A 152 -12.67 6.59 15.16
N LYS A 153 -11.73 7.53 15.23
CA LYS A 153 -11.95 8.92 14.77
C LYS A 153 -11.31 9.17 13.41
N ASN A 154 -10.47 8.23 12.97
CA ASN A 154 -9.69 8.37 11.76
C ASN A 154 -9.73 7.04 10.98
N LEU A 155 -10.20 7.06 9.74
CA LEU A 155 -10.13 5.95 8.79
C LEU A 155 -9.07 6.24 7.73
N ILE A 156 -8.02 5.41 7.66
CA ILE A 156 -6.86 5.64 6.79
C ILE A 156 -6.85 4.55 5.72
N ILE A 157 -7.31 4.89 4.53
CA ILE A 157 -7.63 3.91 3.50
C ILE A 157 -6.72 4.07 2.28
N GLU A 158 -5.96 3.01 1.99
CA GLU A 158 -5.14 2.90 0.78
C GLU A 158 -6.02 2.52 -0.41
N MET A 159 -5.80 3.16 -1.57
CA MET A 159 -6.45 2.86 -2.85
C MET A 159 -5.41 2.49 -3.90
N GLY A 160 -5.48 1.26 -4.39
CA GLY A 160 -4.69 0.73 -5.49
C GLY A 160 -5.37 0.98 -6.82
N ALA A 161 -4.58 1.09 -7.90
CA ALA A 161 -5.10 1.16 -9.25
C ALA A 161 -4.17 0.48 -10.23
N SER A 162 -4.75 -0.21 -11.20
CA SER A 162 -4.07 -0.82 -12.35
C SER A 162 -4.57 -0.28 -13.69
N LYS A 163 -5.74 0.33 -13.73
CA LYS A 163 -6.38 0.89 -14.94
C LYS A 163 -7.15 2.18 -14.63
N ILE A 164 -7.52 2.90 -15.68
CA ILE A 164 -8.37 4.10 -15.61
C ILE A 164 -9.73 3.72 -15.02
N GLY A 165 -10.26 4.57 -14.13
CA GLY A 165 -11.52 4.38 -13.41
C GLY A 165 -11.38 3.64 -12.06
N ASP A 166 -10.23 3.02 -11.77
CA ASP A 166 -10.04 2.28 -10.51
C ASP A 166 -10.09 3.21 -9.29
N ILE A 167 -9.38 4.34 -9.34
CA ILE A 167 -9.38 5.30 -8.22
C ILE A 167 -10.70 6.05 -8.14
N GLU A 168 -11.31 6.40 -9.27
CA GLU A 168 -12.64 7.01 -9.27
C GLU A 168 -13.66 6.11 -8.57
N TYR A 169 -13.68 4.83 -8.93
CA TYR A 169 -14.58 3.86 -8.29
C TYR A 169 -14.35 3.77 -6.78
N LEU A 170 -13.08 3.59 -6.33
CA LEU A 170 -12.76 3.46 -4.92
C LEU A 170 -13.04 4.75 -4.15
N SER A 171 -12.64 5.89 -4.69
CA SER A 171 -12.84 7.18 -4.04
C SER A 171 -14.31 7.60 -4.01
N SER A 172 -15.15 7.18 -4.98
CA SER A 172 -16.59 7.41 -4.97
C SER A 172 -17.31 6.71 -3.81
N ILE A 173 -16.76 5.57 -3.35
CA ILE A 173 -17.23 4.87 -2.16
C ILE A 173 -16.73 5.57 -0.90
N LEU A 174 -15.43 5.89 -0.87
CA LEU A 174 -14.73 6.41 0.31
C LEU A 174 -15.13 7.85 0.66
N LYS A 175 -15.24 8.73 -0.35
CA LYS A 175 -15.51 10.17 -0.23
C LYS A 175 -14.64 10.83 0.86
N PRO A 176 -13.30 10.83 0.70
CA PRO A 176 -12.40 11.27 1.75
C PRO A 176 -12.50 12.79 1.97
N ASN A 177 -12.31 13.24 3.22
CA ASN A 177 -12.10 14.66 3.51
C ASN A 177 -10.61 15.05 3.42
N ILE A 178 -9.69 14.07 3.40
CA ILE A 178 -8.27 14.26 3.13
C ILE A 178 -7.86 13.24 2.06
N GLY A 179 -7.54 13.72 0.86
CA GLY A 179 -6.98 12.94 -0.24
C GLY A 179 -5.46 13.09 -0.31
N ILE A 180 -4.74 12.01 -0.59
CA ILE A 180 -3.27 12.01 -0.67
C ILE A 180 -2.84 11.32 -1.96
N ILE A 181 -2.02 12.00 -2.76
CA ILE A 181 -1.25 11.42 -3.86
C ILE A 181 0.22 11.44 -3.45
N THR A 182 0.77 10.28 -3.09
CA THR A 182 2.14 10.20 -2.56
C THR A 182 3.21 10.55 -3.59
N ASN A 183 3.04 10.09 -4.81
CA ASN A 183 3.87 10.43 -5.97
C ASN A 183 3.26 9.91 -7.28
N ILE A 184 3.76 10.46 -8.39
CA ILE A 184 3.50 9.98 -9.75
C ILE A 184 4.82 9.38 -10.28
N GLY A 185 4.83 8.11 -10.62
CA GLY A 185 6.03 7.38 -11.08
C GLY A 185 5.66 6.19 -11.97
N ASN A 186 6.67 5.50 -12.50
CA ASN A 186 6.53 4.41 -13.46
C ASN A 186 5.93 3.16 -12.80
N SER A 187 4.60 3.06 -12.80
CA SER A 187 3.86 1.90 -12.27
C SER A 187 2.69 1.56 -13.18
N HIS A 188 2.37 0.26 -13.32
CA HIS A 188 1.24 -0.24 -14.10
C HIS A 188 1.21 0.25 -15.56
N LEU A 189 2.40 0.44 -16.18
CA LEU A 189 2.54 1.02 -17.51
C LEU A 189 1.97 0.16 -18.64
N GLU A 190 1.79 -1.13 -18.40
CA GLU A 190 1.11 -2.04 -19.32
C GLU A 190 -0.30 -1.54 -19.65
N ASN A 191 -1.06 -1.14 -18.63
CA ASN A 191 -2.43 -0.64 -18.77
C ASN A 191 -2.50 0.89 -18.92
N LEU A 192 -1.63 1.62 -18.23
CA LEU A 192 -1.64 3.08 -18.17
C LEU A 192 -0.76 3.74 -19.23
N LYS A 193 0.03 2.95 -19.98
CA LYS A 193 0.86 3.34 -21.15
C LYS A 193 2.05 4.24 -20.82
N ASN A 194 1.87 5.33 -20.08
CA ASN A 194 2.90 6.32 -19.77
C ASN A 194 2.62 7.03 -18.44
N ILE A 195 3.49 7.95 -18.08
CA ILE A 195 3.38 8.74 -16.84
C ILE A 195 2.12 9.59 -16.78
N ASP A 196 1.63 10.09 -17.92
CA ASP A 196 0.40 10.89 -17.99
C ASP A 196 -0.82 10.04 -17.68
N GLY A 197 -0.82 8.77 -18.13
CA GLY A 197 -1.86 7.80 -17.75
C GLY A 197 -1.84 7.53 -16.25
N VAL A 198 -0.66 7.43 -15.63
CA VAL A 198 -0.52 7.29 -14.18
C VAL A 198 -1.02 8.55 -13.47
N LEU A 199 -0.65 9.74 -13.95
CA LEU A 199 -1.13 11.02 -13.42
C LEU A 199 -2.67 11.07 -13.45
N LYS A 200 -3.29 10.80 -14.60
CA LYS A 200 -4.75 10.81 -14.77
C LYS A 200 -5.45 9.88 -13.77
N VAL A 201 -5.01 8.63 -13.68
CA VAL A 201 -5.62 7.65 -12.78
C VAL A 201 -5.49 8.05 -11.30
N LYS A 202 -4.33 8.52 -10.86
CA LYS A 202 -4.18 8.94 -9.46
C LYS A 202 -4.99 10.19 -9.15
N SER A 203 -5.16 11.07 -10.14
CA SER A 203 -5.94 12.30 -10.02
C SER A 203 -7.46 12.08 -9.97
N GLU A 204 -7.95 10.89 -10.33
CA GLU A 204 -9.37 10.51 -10.18
C GLU A 204 -9.85 10.66 -8.72
N LEU A 205 -8.94 10.53 -7.74
CA LEU A 205 -9.22 10.78 -6.33
C LEU A 205 -9.86 12.15 -6.09
N ILE A 206 -9.43 13.16 -6.82
CA ILE A 206 -9.79 14.57 -6.61
C ILE A 206 -11.29 14.80 -6.76
N GLN A 207 -11.93 14.09 -7.69
CA GLN A 207 -13.36 14.21 -7.98
C GLN A 207 -14.24 13.91 -6.77
N ASN A 208 -13.77 13.04 -5.88
CA ASN A 208 -14.57 12.51 -4.78
C ASN A 208 -14.12 13.00 -3.39
N ILE A 209 -13.14 13.93 -3.31
CA ILE A 209 -12.83 14.63 -2.06
C ILE A 209 -14.04 15.47 -1.65
N THR A 210 -14.40 15.46 -0.38
CA THR A 210 -15.53 16.26 0.13
C THR A 210 -15.28 17.76 -0.09
N LYS A 211 -16.36 18.54 -0.25
CA LYS A 211 -16.25 19.99 -0.40
C LYS A 211 -15.48 20.61 0.77
N HIS A 212 -14.57 21.55 0.47
CA HIS A 212 -13.63 22.15 1.41
C HIS A 212 -12.65 21.17 2.06
N GLY A 213 -12.59 19.91 1.58
CA GLY A 213 -11.58 18.93 1.98
C GLY A 213 -10.17 19.30 1.47
N TYR A 214 -9.21 18.45 1.79
CA TYR A 214 -7.80 18.68 1.49
C TYR A 214 -7.28 17.65 0.48
N LEU A 215 -6.45 18.12 -0.45
CA LEU A 215 -5.63 17.29 -1.33
C LEU A 215 -4.16 17.54 -1.02
N ILE A 216 -3.43 16.52 -0.57
CA ILE A 216 -1.99 16.59 -0.28
C ILE A 216 -1.23 15.96 -1.44
N VAL A 217 -0.35 16.73 -2.10
CA VAL A 217 0.35 16.33 -3.33
C VAL A 217 1.82 16.75 -3.34
N PRO A 218 2.72 16.02 -4.04
CA PRO A 218 4.10 16.45 -4.23
C PRO A 218 4.17 17.71 -5.10
N GLY A 219 4.95 18.71 -4.69
CA GLY A 219 5.04 20.01 -5.36
C GLY A 219 6.23 20.17 -6.30
N GLN A 220 7.00 19.11 -6.62
CA GLN A 220 8.21 19.22 -7.44
C GLN A 220 7.93 19.44 -8.93
N ASN A 221 6.75 19.04 -9.42
CA ASN A 221 6.39 19.13 -10.83
C ASN A 221 5.25 20.15 -11.02
N LYS A 222 5.59 21.28 -11.65
CA LYS A 222 4.64 22.38 -11.89
C LYS A 222 3.48 21.96 -12.80
N GLU A 223 3.74 21.18 -13.85
CA GLU A 223 2.70 20.72 -14.79
C GLU A 223 1.67 19.84 -14.08
N HIS A 224 2.11 18.98 -13.15
CA HIS A 224 1.20 18.18 -12.34
C HIS A 224 0.35 19.07 -11.41
N LEU A 225 0.96 20.09 -10.78
CA LEU A 225 0.24 21.01 -9.90
C LEU A 225 -0.82 21.82 -10.66
N ASP A 226 -0.48 22.33 -11.82
CA ASP A 226 -1.41 23.07 -12.65
C ASP A 226 -2.57 22.17 -13.10
N PHE A 227 -2.28 20.93 -13.52
CA PHE A 227 -3.30 19.92 -13.85
C PHE A 227 -4.25 19.64 -12.66
N TRP A 228 -3.73 19.47 -11.44
CA TRP A 228 -4.57 19.19 -10.26
C TRP A 228 -5.44 20.39 -9.87
N ARG A 229 -4.94 21.61 -10.00
CA ARG A 229 -5.70 22.84 -9.72
C ARG A 229 -6.87 23.05 -10.69
N GLU A 230 -6.75 22.60 -11.92
CA GLU A 230 -7.81 22.69 -12.94
C GLU A 230 -8.96 21.71 -12.71
N ILE A 231 -8.76 20.59 -12.00
CA ILE A 231 -9.79 19.57 -11.79
C ILE A 231 -10.92 20.09 -10.89
N ARG A 232 -10.59 20.77 -9.79
CA ARG A 232 -11.57 21.32 -8.83
C ARG A 232 -10.99 22.51 -8.08
N ASN A 233 -11.84 23.51 -7.81
CA ASN A 233 -11.47 24.73 -7.11
C ASN A 233 -12.12 24.89 -5.73
N ASP A 234 -12.94 23.93 -5.29
CA ASP A 234 -13.65 23.93 -4.01
C ASP A 234 -12.99 23.04 -2.95
N ILE A 235 -11.74 22.64 -3.17
CA ILE A 235 -10.90 21.90 -2.25
C ILE A 235 -9.60 22.65 -1.96
N ASN A 236 -8.94 22.34 -0.86
CA ASN A 236 -7.67 22.93 -0.47
C ASN A 236 -6.51 22.05 -0.92
N ILE A 237 -5.63 22.56 -1.77
CA ILE A 237 -4.43 21.83 -2.20
C ILE A 237 -3.27 22.21 -1.30
N ILE A 238 -2.60 21.21 -0.72
CA ILE A 238 -1.40 21.34 0.11
C ILE A 238 -0.25 20.64 -0.60
N THR A 239 0.81 21.35 -0.88
CA THR A 239 2.01 20.84 -1.55
C THR A 239 3.08 20.44 -0.54
N PHE A 240 3.83 19.35 -0.85
CA PHE A 240 4.93 18.88 -0.03
C PHE A 240 6.16 18.49 -0.84
N GLY A 241 7.33 18.50 -0.19
CA GLY A 241 8.59 18.04 -0.79
C GLY A 241 9.82 18.73 -0.19
N SER A 242 10.95 18.70 -0.92
CA SER A 242 12.20 19.34 -0.50
C SER A 242 12.32 20.81 -0.95
N ASN A 243 11.49 21.25 -1.92
CA ASN A 243 11.54 22.64 -2.39
C ASN A 243 10.86 23.57 -1.38
N PRO A 244 11.51 24.69 -0.95
CA PRO A 244 10.92 25.70 -0.08
C PRO A 244 9.65 26.38 -0.61
N ASP A 245 9.36 26.29 -1.90
CA ASP A 245 8.12 26.80 -2.51
C ASP A 245 6.88 25.95 -2.15
N ASN A 246 7.06 24.79 -1.54
CA ASN A 246 5.95 23.97 -1.05
C ASN A 246 5.36 24.54 0.25
N ASP A 247 4.06 24.28 0.48
CA ASP A 247 3.38 24.64 1.73
C ASP A 247 4.05 23.98 2.93
N PHE A 248 4.50 22.73 2.76
CA PHE A 248 5.30 21.99 3.73
C PHE A 248 6.55 21.43 3.03
N TYR A 249 7.71 21.72 3.59
CA TYR A 249 8.97 21.20 3.03
C TYR A 249 9.91 20.72 4.12
N TYR A 250 10.84 19.85 3.72
CA TYR A 250 11.92 19.43 4.61
C TYR A 250 13.27 20.01 4.18
N SER A 251 14.16 20.13 5.15
CA SER A 251 15.54 20.58 4.95
C SER A 251 16.46 19.92 5.98
N ASN A 252 17.78 20.10 5.80
CA ASN A 252 18.81 19.61 6.72
C ASN A 252 18.75 18.08 6.93
N GLU A 253 18.34 17.34 5.88
CA GLU A 253 18.25 15.90 5.94
C GLU A 253 19.64 15.27 6.08
N LYS A 254 19.79 14.41 7.07
CA LYS A 254 21.01 13.62 7.30
C LYS A 254 20.64 12.20 7.75
N PRO A 255 21.45 11.19 7.36
CA PRO A 255 21.34 9.88 7.95
C PRO A 255 21.65 9.94 9.45
N ASP A 256 20.87 9.23 10.26
CA ASP A 256 21.18 8.92 11.65
C ASP A 256 21.57 7.44 11.78
N SER A 257 22.20 7.06 12.90
CA SER A 257 22.61 5.68 13.16
C SER A 257 21.49 4.65 12.99
N TYR A 258 20.26 5.06 13.22
CA TYR A 258 19.07 4.20 13.15
C TYR A 258 18.13 4.53 11.99
N GLY A 259 18.13 5.75 11.43
CA GLY A 259 17.20 6.19 10.42
C GLY A 259 17.55 7.51 9.73
N MET A 260 16.66 8.51 9.81
CA MET A 260 16.85 9.84 9.23
C MET A 260 16.51 10.94 10.24
N GLU A 261 17.25 12.04 10.18
CA GLU A 261 16.98 13.30 10.90
C GLU A 261 16.81 14.43 9.88
N PHE A 262 15.80 15.27 10.05
CA PHE A 262 15.51 16.40 9.16
C PHE A 262 14.60 17.43 9.85
N SER A 263 14.53 18.63 9.27
CA SER A 263 13.63 19.69 9.74
C SER A 263 12.40 19.76 8.84
N ILE A 264 11.21 19.84 9.41
CA ILE A 264 9.96 20.18 8.71
C ILE A 264 9.69 21.67 8.87
N LYS A 265 9.39 22.32 7.77
CA LYS A 265 9.07 23.76 7.72
C LYS A 265 7.77 24.00 6.96
N SER A 266 6.97 24.93 7.49
CA SER A 266 5.80 25.51 6.82
C SER A 266 5.64 26.95 7.32
N PRO A 267 6.15 27.96 6.55
CA PRO A 267 6.11 29.35 6.99
C PRO A 267 4.69 29.88 7.20
N SER A 268 3.75 29.52 6.33
CA SER A 268 2.34 29.92 6.44
C SER A 268 1.65 29.40 7.71
N ASN A 269 2.12 28.28 8.27
CA ASN A 269 1.61 27.69 9.50
C ASN A 269 2.52 27.93 10.71
N ASN A 270 3.57 28.75 10.56
CA ASN A 270 4.57 29.02 11.60
C ASN A 270 5.23 27.75 12.16
N ILE A 271 5.52 26.78 11.29
CA ILE A 271 6.13 25.50 11.63
C ILE A 271 7.61 25.48 11.26
N ASN A 272 8.45 25.16 12.25
CA ASN A 272 9.87 24.84 12.07
C ASN A 272 10.24 23.82 13.15
N THR A 273 10.23 22.54 12.81
CA THR A 273 10.37 21.46 13.80
C THR A 273 11.33 20.37 13.33
N GLU A 274 12.19 19.89 14.22
CA GLU A 274 13.10 18.79 13.97
C GLU A 274 12.40 17.45 14.18
N ILE A 275 12.62 16.54 13.25
CA ILE A 275 12.08 15.18 13.23
C ILE A 275 13.21 14.18 13.17
N LYS A 276 13.10 13.13 14.00
CA LYS A 276 13.90 11.90 13.90
C LYS A 276 12.97 10.74 13.65
N THR A 277 13.36 9.84 12.78
CA THR A 277 12.60 8.62 12.44
C THR A 277 13.53 7.44 12.22
N ASP A 278 13.13 6.26 12.62
CA ASP A 278 13.85 5.01 12.36
C ASP A 278 13.72 4.51 10.91
N LEU A 279 12.92 5.19 10.10
CA LEU A 279 12.74 4.86 8.69
C LEU A 279 13.92 5.39 7.87
N LYS A 280 14.62 4.50 7.15
CA LYS A 280 15.77 4.83 6.32
C LYS A 280 15.37 5.31 4.93
N GLY A 281 16.23 6.12 4.31
CA GLY A 281 16.13 6.59 2.94
C GLY A 281 15.24 7.83 2.75
N LYS A 282 15.67 8.72 1.84
CA LYS A 282 15.01 10.01 1.55
C LYS A 282 13.52 9.89 1.22
N HIS A 283 13.09 8.82 0.54
CA HIS A 283 11.68 8.59 0.21
C HIS A 283 10.78 8.42 1.46
N ASN A 284 11.36 8.02 2.61
CA ASN A 284 10.61 7.94 3.85
C ASN A 284 10.51 9.31 4.55
N ILE A 285 11.35 10.28 4.18
CA ILE A 285 11.15 11.68 4.59
C ILE A 285 9.83 12.19 3.99
N ASP A 286 9.59 11.99 2.68
CA ASP A 286 8.33 12.37 2.03
C ASP A 286 7.12 11.69 2.70
N ASN A 287 7.19 10.37 2.96
CA ASN A 287 6.12 9.64 3.63
C ASN A 287 5.85 10.17 5.05
N THR A 288 6.93 10.54 5.77
CA THR A 288 6.84 11.12 7.13
C THR A 288 6.29 12.54 7.09
N LEU A 289 6.69 13.36 6.11
CA LEU A 289 6.19 14.71 5.92
C LEU A 289 4.69 14.71 5.62
N VAL A 290 4.22 13.83 4.73
CA VAL A 290 2.78 13.66 4.46
C VAL A 290 2.03 13.26 5.74
N ALA A 291 2.59 12.36 6.54
CA ALA A 291 1.98 11.97 7.79
C ALA A 291 1.95 13.12 8.81
N PHE A 292 2.98 13.98 8.83
CA PHE A 292 3.01 15.20 9.65
C PHE A 292 1.91 16.18 9.21
N ILE A 293 1.72 16.39 7.92
CA ILE A 293 0.65 17.25 7.39
C ILE A 293 -0.72 16.74 7.85
N VAL A 294 -0.98 15.43 7.75
CA VAL A 294 -2.25 14.85 8.23
C VAL A 294 -2.40 15.03 9.74
N ASN A 295 -1.34 14.84 10.53
CA ASN A 295 -1.34 15.09 11.97
C ASN A 295 -1.69 16.56 12.30
N HIS A 296 -1.14 17.50 11.54
CA HIS A 296 -1.43 18.92 11.67
C HIS A 296 -2.91 19.23 11.36
N LEU A 297 -3.44 18.72 10.25
CA LEU A 297 -4.83 18.91 9.85
C LEU A 297 -5.83 18.29 10.83
N THR A 298 -5.48 17.18 11.47
CA THR A 298 -6.32 16.48 12.47
C THR A 298 -6.11 16.99 13.89
N LYS A 299 -5.20 17.96 14.10
CA LYS A 299 -4.90 18.61 15.38
C LYS A 299 -4.47 17.67 16.50
N GLU A 300 -3.73 16.61 16.16
CA GLU A 300 -3.22 15.62 17.15
C GLU A 300 -1.99 16.12 17.94
N GLY A 301 -1.38 17.23 17.52
CA GLY A 301 -0.25 17.89 18.17
C GLY A 301 1.13 17.36 17.76
N ASP A 302 2.09 18.29 17.61
CA ASP A 302 3.43 18.00 17.07
C ASP A 302 4.31 17.19 18.04
N ASP A 303 4.20 17.42 19.35
CA ASP A 303 4.94 16.64 20.34
C ASP A 303 4.49 15.17 20.39
N SER A 304 3.19 14.93 20.21
CA SER A 304 2.65 13.58 20.07
C SER A 304 3.21 12.90 18.82
N PHE A 305 3.26 13.62 17.68
CA PHE A 305 3.85 13.15 16.45
C PHE A 305 5.31 12.71 16.64
N LYS A 306 6.16 13.60 17.19
CA LYS A 306 7.60 13.31 17.41
C LYS A 306 7.82 12.04 18.23
N LYS A 307 7.05 11.85 19.30
CA LYS A 307 7.14 10.67 20.17
C LYS A 307 6.73 9.38 19.47
N LYS A 308 5.70 9.44 18.62
CA LYS A 308 5.15 8.27 17.93
C LYS A 308 5.96 7.87 16.70
N ILE A 309 6.50 8.85 15.93
CA ILE A 309 7.28 8.59 14.73
C ILE A 309 8.61 7.86 15.02
N LEU A 310 9.21 8.09 16.20
CA LEU A 310 10.39 7.36 16.67
C LEU A 310 10.13 5.88 17.00
N LYS A 311 8.85 5.48 17.16
CA LYS A 311 8.45 4.12 17.56
C LYS A 311 7.74 3.37 16.43
N ILE A 312 7.97 3.76 15.18
CA ILE A 312 7.39 3.07 14.05
C ILE A 312 8.16 1.80 13.77
N ASP A 313 7.50 0.66 13.95
CA ASP A 313 8.04 -0.63 13.60
C ASP A 313 8.37 -0.71 12.10
N LYS A 314 9.47 -1.37 11.76
CA LYS A 314 9.83 -1.67 10.37
C LYS A 314 8.72 -2.49 9.72
N PHE A 315 8.35 -2.11 8.51
CA PHE A 315 7.26 -2.75 7.79
C PHE A 315 7.71 -4.07 7.16
N THR A 316 6.94 -5.14 7.31
CA THR A 316 7.24 -6.47 6.77
C THR A 316 7.53 -6.42 5.26
N SER A 317 8.62 -7.05 4.83
CA SER A 317 9.06 -7.15 3.42
C SER A 317 9.27 -5.79 2.70
N ARG A 318 9.58 -4.72 3.47
CA ARG A 318 9.91 -3.39 2.93
C ARG A 318 11.16 -2.84 3.60
N GLN A 319 12.32 -3.07 2.96
CA GLN A 319 13.64 -2.60 3.42
C GLN A 319 14.01 -3.05 4.84
N ILE A 320 13.56 -4.24 5.24
CA ILE A 320 13.94 -4.83 6.52
C ILE A 320 15.38 -5.29 6.42
N GLN A 321 16.22 -4.80 7.35
CA GLN A 321 17.60 -5.25 7.46
C GLN A 321 17.71 -6.33 8.54
N MET A 322 18.31 -7.48 8.18
CA MET A 322 18.51 -8.60 9.09
C MET A 322 19.87 -9.27 8.85
N ASN A 323 20.36 -10.00 9.86
CA ASN A 323 21.48 -10.91 9.64
C ASN A 323 21.04 -12.08 8.77
N TRP A 324 21.91 -12.54 7.89
CA TRP A 324 21.60 -13.59 6.94
C TRP A 324 22.71 -14.63 6.86
N ILE A 325 22.61 -15.54 5.88
CA ILE A 325 23.58 -16.64 5.71
C ILE A 325 25.02 -16.13 5.71
N ASN A 326 25.94 -16.97 6.14
CA ASN A 326 27.39 -16.69 6.16
C ASN A 326 27.78 -15.38 6.87
N ARG A 327 26.99 -14.90 7.85
CA ARG A 327 27.18 -13.62 8.57
C ARG A 327 27.08 -12.39 7.65
N SER A 328 26.37 -12.51 6.55
CA SER A 328 26.02 -11.40 5.67
C SER A 328 24.84 -10.59 6.23
N LYS A 329 24.51 -9.48 5.57
CA LYS A 329 23.33 -8.67 5.86
C LYS A 329 22.35 -8.71 4.70
N LEU A 330 21.09 -8.95 4.98
CA LEU A 330 19.99 -8.93 4.00
C LEU A 330 19.15 -7.67 4.17
N ILE A 331 18.81 -7.04 3.05
CA ILE A 331 17.75 -6.04 2.91
C ILE A 331 16.58 -6.74 2.21
N ASP A 332 15.56 -7.12 2.99
CA ASP A 332 14.32 -7.66 2.44
C ASP A 332 13.43 -6.51 1.92
N ASP A 333 13.31 -6.40 0.61
CA ASP A 333 12.38 -5.49 -0.06
C ASP A 333 11.56 -6.24 -1.13
N THR A 334 11.14 -7.46 -0.79
CA THR A 334 10.49 -8.43 -1.68
C THR A 334 9.01 -8.14 -1.94
N TYR A 335 8.40 -7.17 -1.28
CA TYR A 335 6.97 -6.92 -1.37
C TYR A 335 6.49 -6.60 -2.78
N ASN A 336 7.17 -5.70 -3.50
CA ASN A 336 6.85 -5.33 -4.88
C ASN A 336 8.03 -4.57 -5.53
N ALA A 337 8.04 -4.47 -6.87
CA ALA A 337 9.06 -3.74 -7.62
C ALA A 337 8.44 -2.97 -8.80
N ASN A 338 8.94 -1.75 -8.99
CA ASN A 338 8.86 -0.96 -10.21
C ASN A 338 10.20 -0.22 -10.39
N PRO A 339 10.50 0.37 -11.55
CA PRO A 339 11.81 0.98 -11.81
C PRO A 339 12.24 2.00 -10.75
N ASP A 340 11.33 2.88 -10.33
CA ASP A 340 11.63 3.95 -9.37
C ASP A 340 11.87 3.39 -7.96
N SER A 341 11.09 2.38 -7.54
CA SER A 341 11.27 1.74 -6.24
C SER A 341 12.55 0.92 -6.17
N VAL A 342 12.94 0.25 -7.28
CA VAL A 342 14.20 -0.52 -7.33
C VAL A 342 15.40 0.43 -7.23
N LYS A 343 15.39 1.56 -7.96
CA LYS A 343 16.47 2.58 -7.86
C LYS A 343 16.62 3.09 -6.42
N LYS A 344 15.53 3.41 -5.73
CA LYS A 344 15.57 3.83 -4.30
C LYS A 344 16.13 2.75 -3.38
N SER A 345 15.84 1.48 -3.64
CA SER A 345 16.39 0.37 -2.84
C SER A 345 17.87 0.12 -3.14
N ILE A 346 18.31 0.38 -4.37
CA ILE A 346 19.73 0.37 -4.76
C ILE A 346 20.47 1.50 -4.02
N ASP A 347 19.90 2.71 -3.93
CA ASP A 347 20.51 3.80 -3.15
C ASP A 347 20.75 3.36 -1.70
N LEU A 348 19.75 2.74 -1.05
CA LEU A 348 19.91 2.22 0.31
C LEU A 348 20.97 1.10 0.41
N LEU A 349 21.04 0.18 -0.57
CA LEU A 349 22.07 -0.84 -0.64
C LEU A 349 23.46 -0.19 -0.71
N CYS A 350 23.61 0.89 -1.48
CA CYS A 350 24.87 1.57 -1.75
C CYS A 350 25.31 2.55 -0.64
N GLU A 351 24.49 2.80 0.38
CA GLU A 351 24.95 3.45 1.62
C GLU A 351 26.00 2.63 2.38
N ASN A 352 26.16 1.35 2.02
CA ASN A 352 27.14 0.44 2.63
C ASN A 352 28.46 0.46 1.85
N SER A 353 29.58 0.47 2.57
CA SER A 353 30.95 0.41 2.00
C SER A 353 31.42 -1.02 1.69
N LYS A 354 30.60 -2.04 1.96
CA LYS A 354 30.92 -3.47 1.78
C LYS A 354 30.53 -3.95 0.38
N ARG A 355 30.87 -5.21 0.05
CA ARG A 355 30.45 -5.84 -1.19
C ARG A 355 28.92 -5.93 -1.24
N LYS A 356 28.32 -5.42 -2.33
CA LYS A 356 26.88 -5.21 -2.54
C LYS A 356 26.36 -6.15 -3.60
N LEU A 357 25.35 -6.93 -3.25
CA LEU A 357 24.68 -7.87 -4.15
C LEU A 357 23.23 -7.47 -4.34
N LEU A 358 22.78 -7.43 -5.57
CA LEU A 358 21.38 -7.23 -5.93
C LEU A 358 20.78 -8.53 -6.48
N ILE A 359 19.78 -9.10 -5.80
CA ILE A 359 18.97 -10.20 -6.29
C ILE A 359 17.66 -9.59 -6.79
N LEU A 360 17.51 -9.54 -8.11
CA LEU A 360 16.41 -8.85 -8.79
C LEU A 360 15.49 -9.82 -9.51
N GLY A 361 14.23 -9.90 -9.08
CA GLY A 361 13.15 -10.51 -9.84
C GLY A 361 12.58 -9.56 -10.88
N ASP A 362 11.78 -10.07 -11.80
CA ASP A 362 11.14 -9.24 -12.81
C ASP A 362 10.32 -8.10 -12.21
N MET A 363 10.40 -6.94 -12.85
CA MET A 363 9.46 -5.84 -12.67
C MET A 363 8.30 -6.03 -13.65
N LEU A 364 7.18 -6.55 -13.14
CA LEU A 364 5.99 -6.86 -13.94
C LEU A 364 5.18 -5.59 -14.27
N GLU A 365 4.21 -5.73 -15.17
CA GLU A 365 3.27 -4.68 -15.57
C GLU A 365 3.90 -3.44 -16.24
N LEU A 366 5.08 -3.60 -16.84
CA LEU A 366 5.79 -2.54 -17.57
C LEU A 366 5.45 -2.48 -19.06
N GLY A 367 4.74 -3.50 -19.58
CA GLY A 367 4.32 -3.61 -20.97
C GLY A 367 5.51 -3.63 -21.94
N PRO A 368 5.37 -3.06 -23.15
CA PRO A 368 6.42 -3.13 -24.19
C PRO A 368 7.75 -2.49 -23.79
N LYS A 369 7.76 -1.65 -22.75
CA LYS A 369 8.97 -0.98 -22.26
C LYS A 369 9.73 -1.78 -21.21
N SER A 370 9.30 -3.01 -20.87
CA SER A 370 9.91 -3.84 -19.83
C SER A 370 11.43 -3.98 -20.02
N LYS A 371 11.87 -4.37 -21.21
CA LYS A 371 13.31 -4.48 -21.54
C LYS A 371 14.08 -3.19 -21.23
N LYS A 372 13.55 -2.04 -21.69
CA LYS A 372 14.19 -0.73 -21.48
C LYS A 372 14.35 -0.42 -19.98
N PHE A 373 13.30 -0.61 -19.20
CA PHE A 373 13.33 -0.33 -17.76
C PHE A 373 14.24 -1.27 -16.98
N HIS A 374 14.30 -2.56 -17.34
CA HIS A 374 15.25 -3.48 -16.74
C HIS A 374 16.70 -3.08 -17.06
N GLN A 375 16.99 -2.68 -18.29
CA GLN A 375 18.32 -2.14 -18.66
C GLN A 375 18.67 -0.86 -17.90
N GLU A 376 17.72 0.07 -17.72
CA GLU A 376 17.93 1.30 -16.96
C GLU A 376 18.27 1.01 -15.50
N VAL A 377 17.55 0.05 -14.87
CA VAL A 377 17.83 -0.37 -13.50
C VAL A 377 19.19 -1.05 -13.40
N GLY A 378 19.55 -1.89 -14.37
CA GLY A 378 20.88 -2.52 -14.42
C GLY A 378 22.00 -1.47 -14.53
N ARG A 379 21.88 -0.50 -15.43
CA ARG A 379 22.85 0.62 -15.54
C ARG A 379 22.95 1.42 -14.24
N TYR A 380 21.81 1.77 -13.66
CA TYR A 380 21.77 2.50 -12.39
C TYR A 380 22.48 1.74 -11.26
N ALA A 381 22.23 0.43 -11.15
CA ALA A 381 22.89 -0.41 -10.14
C ALA A 381 24.42 -0.45 -10.34
N LEU A 382 24.87 -0.59 -11.59
CA LEU A 382 26.31 -0.60 -11.91
C LEU A 382 26.96 0.76 -11.62
N GLU A 383 26.34 1.88 -12.01
CA GLU A 383 26.80 3.25 -11.75
C GLU A 383 26.88 3.55 -10.24
N LYS A 384 25.97 3.01 -9.44
CA LYS A 384 25.98 3.16 -7.98
C LYS A 384 26.98 2.23 -7.27
N GLY A 385 27.68 1.38 -8.02
CA GLY A 385 28.71 0.49 -7.50
C GLY A 385 28.16 -0.76 -6.82
N VAL A 386 27.08 -1.34 -7.32
CA VAL A 386 26.67 -2.71 -7.00
C VAL A 386 27.69 -3.67 -7.60
N ASP A 387 28.23 -4.58 -6.79
CA ASP A 387 29.34 -5.46 -7.20
C ASP A 387 28.86 -6.70 -7.98
N LEU A 388 27.66 -7.19 -7.70
CA LEU A 388 27.09 -8.40 -8.30
C LEU A 388 25.59 -8.28 -8.47
N ILE A 389 25.06 -8.70 -9.63
CA ILE A 389 23.62 -8.81 -9.85
C ILE A 389 23.22 -10.24 -10.16
N LEU A 390 22.17 -10.74 -9.48
CA LEU A 390 21.53 -12.02 -9.72
C LEU A 390 20.11 -11.77 -10.20
N GLY A 391 19.81 -12.11 -11.44
CA GLY A 391 18.48 -11.97 -12.04
C GLY A 391 17.67 -13.25 -11.95
N PHE A 392 16.37 -13.14 -11.62
CA PHE A 392 15.44 -14.26 -11.62
C PHE A 392 14.15 -13.92 -12.33
N GLY A 393 13.74 -14.76 -13.28
CA GLY A 393 12.51 -14.61 -14.04
C GLY A 393 12.72 -14.64 -15.54
N LYS A 394 12.14 -13.69 -16.28
CA LYS A 394 12.22 -13.60 -17.75
C LYS A 394 12.93 -12.34 -18.21
N ASP A 395 12.58 -11.19 -17.63
CA ASP A 395 13.00 -9.87 -18.08
C ASP A 395 14.16 -9.29 -17.27
N SER A 396 14.41 -9.79 -16.05
CA SER A 396 15.57 -9.41 -15.23
C SER A 396 16.91 -9.70 -15.90
N LYS A 397 16.96 -10.62 -16.89
CA LYS A 397 18.13 -10.87 -17.75
C LYS A 397 18.67 -9.60 -18.38
N TYR A 398 17.81 -8.65 -18.76
CA TYR A 398 18.25 -7.40 -19.38
C TYR A 398 18.97 -6.46 -18.40
N SER A 399 18.73 -6.59 -17.11
CA SER A 399 19.53 -5.91 -16.06
C SER A 399 20.87 -6.61 -15.86
N VAL A 400 20.88 -7.94 -15.89
CA VAL A 400 22.07 -8.78 -15.72
C VAL A 400 23.09 -8.57 -16.86
N GLU A 401 22.63 -8.49 -18.11
CA GLU A 401 23.49 -8.26 -19.29
C GLU A 401 24.39 -7.01 -19.15
N ILE A 402 23.96 -6.00 -18.39
CA ILE A 402 24.73 -4.77 -18.13
C ILE A 402 25.97 -5.04 -17.29
N PHE A 403 25.93 -6.02 -16.39
CA PHE A 403 27.01 -6.34 -15.46
C PHE A 403 28.10 -7.25 -16.04
N ARG A 404 27.92 -7.77 -17.26
CA ARG A 404 28.87 -8.69 -17.93
C ARG A 404 29.26 -9.84 -16.98
N ASP A 405 30.54 -10.01 -16.67
CA ASP A 405 31.09 -11.12 -15.86
C ASP A 405 30.58 -11.14 -14.41
N ASN A 406 30.03 -10.02 -13.91
CA ASN A 406 29.45 -9.91 -12.58
C ASN A 406 27.91 -10.02 -12.58
N GLY A 407 27.31 -10.47 -13.67
CA GLY A 407 25.88 -10.68 -13.82
C GLY A 407 25.56 -12.16 -14.03
N PHE A 408 24.64 -12.70 -13.22
CA PHE A 408 24.19 -14.09 -13.33
C PHE A 408 22.67 -14.15 -13.43
N PHE A 409 22.15 -14.87 -14.43
CA PHE A 409 20.72 -15.01 -14.66
C PHE A 409 20.26 -16.44 -14.40
N PHE A 410 19.11 -16.59 -13.77
CA PHE A 410 18.53 -17.87 -13.37
C PHE A 410 17.05 -17.95 -13.76
N GLU A 411 16.67 -19.09 -14.31
CA GLU A 411 15.28 -19.48 -14.56
C GLU A 411 14.77 -20.46 -13.50
N SER A 412 15.69 -21.20 -12.87
CA SER A 412 15.42 -22.18 -11.81
C SER A 412 15.60 -21.57 -10.43
N GLU A 413 14.61 -21.79 -9.55
CA GLU A 413 14.67 -21.40 -8.15
C GLU A 413 15.81 -22.11 -7.41
N GLU A 414 16.00 -23.39 -7.69
CA GLU A 414 17.02 -24.22 -7.07
C GLU A 414 18.42 -23.74 -7.43
N ASP A 415 18.65 -23.42 -8.71
CA ASP A 415 19.95 -22.93 -9.17
C ASP A 415 20.32 -21.59 -8.54
N LEU A 416 19.35 -20.66 -8.43
CA LEU A 416 19.57 -19.39 -7.74
C LEU A 416 19.87 -19.62 -6.26
N LYS A 417 19.11 -20.47 -5.56
CA LYS A 417 19.35 -20.81 -4.15
C LYS A 417 20.74 -21.43 -3.95
N ASN A 418 21.14 -22.35 -4.82
CA ASN A 418 22.47 -22.98 -4.77
C ASN A 418 23.58 -21.95 -5.02
N PHE A 419 23.39 -21.05 -5.98
CA PHE A 419 24.34 -19.98 -6.25
C PHE A 419 24.49 -19.05 -5.02
N ILE A 420 23.38 -18.64 -4.40
CA ILE A 420 23.38 -17.81 -3.20
C ILE A 420 24.19 -18.48 -2.07
N LYS A 421 23.90 -19.76 -1.77
CA LYS A 421 24.62 -20.51 -0.71
C LYS A 421 26.12 -20.54 -0.91
N ASN A 422 26.56 -20.71 -2.15
CA ASN A 422 27.98 -20.92 -2.48
C ASN A 422 28.75 -19.60 -2.67
N ASN A 423 28.09 -18.49 -3.00
CA ASN A 423 28.77 -17.25 -3.42
C ASN A 423 28.57 -16.05 -2.48
N VAL A 424 27.57 -16.09 -1.58
CA VAL A 424 27.42 -15.06 -0.55
C VAL A 424 28.47 -15.24 0.52
N LYS A 425 29.25 -14.17 0.77
CA LYS A 425 30.39 -14.15 1.69
C LYS A 425 30.05 -13.43 2.98
N SER A 426 30.88 -13.65 4.00
CA SER A 426 30.81 -12.89 5.24
C SER A 426 30.95 -11.39 4.94
N ASN A 427 30.11 -10.60 5.62
CA ASN A 427 30.03 -9.15 5.47
C ASN A 427 29.44 -8.62 4.14
N ASP A 428 29.00 -9.47 3.22
CA ASP A 428 28.22 -8.99 2.07
C ASP A 428 26.94 -8.28 2.55
N VAL A 429 26.46 -7.32 1.76
CA VAL A 429 25.15 -6.71 1.94
C VAL A 429 24.31 -7.03 0.70
N ILE A 430 23.18 -7.68 0.92
CA ILE A 430 22.34 -8.23 -0.14
C ILE A 430 20.99 -7.51 -0.13
N LEU A 431 20.51 -7.09 -1.30
CA LEU A 431 19.15 -6.63 -1.51
C LEU A 431 18.38 -7.66 -2.32
N ILE A 432 17.23 -8.11 -1.82
CA ILE A 432 16.29 -8.96 -2.58
C ILE A 432 15.06 -8.13 -2.91
N LYS A 433 14.73 -8.02 -4.20
CA LYS A 433 13.58 -7.25 -4.69
C LYS A 433 13.00 -7.82 -5.98
N GLY A 434 11.67 -7.73 -6.15
CA GLY A 434 10.95 -8.08 -7.36
C GLY A 434 9.47 -7.79 -7.23
N SER A 435 8.74 -7.82 -8.33
CA SER A 435 7.29 -7.64 -8.31
C SER A 435 6.58 -8.68 -7.46
N ARG A 436 5.42 -8.34 -6.90
CA ARG A 436 4.66 -9.24 -6.00
C ARG A 436 4.40 -10.63 -6.61
N GLY A 437 4.13 -10.67 -7.92
CA GLY A 437 3.92 -11.91 -8.67
C GLY A 437 5.13 -12.84 -8.70
N MET A 438 6.35 -12.30 -8.53
CA MET A 438 7.60 -13.07 -8.51
C MET A 438 7.82 -13.80 -7.18
N LYS A 439 7.13 -13.42 -6.09
CA LYS A 439 7.26 -14.05 -4.76
C LYS A 439 8.71 -14.18 -4.31
N MET A 440 9.48 -13.10 -4.41
CA MET A 440 10.92 -13.10 -4.13
C MET A 440 11.29 -13.43 -2.69
N GLU A 441 10.33 -13.36 -1.75
CA GLU A 441 10.50 -13.77 -0.36
C GLU A 441 10.95 -15.24 -0.19
N ARG A 442 10.72 -16.11 -1.18
CA ARG A 442 11.17 -17.50 -1.18
C ARG A 442 12.69 -17.67 -1.25
N PHE A 443 13.42 -16.60 -1.57
CA PHE A 443 14.89 -16.58 -1.57
C PHE A 443 15.47 -16.03 -0.26
N ILE A 444 14.66 -15.71 0.74
CA ILE A 444 15.13 -15.33 2.08
C ILE A 444 15.52 -16.57 2.88
N ASP A 445 14.73 -17.64 2.76
CA ASP A 445 14.97 -18.92 3.42
C ASP A 445 15.74 -19.85 2.46
N VAL A 446 17.06 -19.70 2.41
CA VAL A 446 17.98 -20.47 1.55
C VAL A 446 18.84 -21.44 2.33
#